data_2a1edb2a69d100ae4e69b0a8728fb498
#
_entry.id   2a1edb2a69d100ae4e69b0a8728fb498
#
_cell.length_a   1.000
_cell.length_b   1.000
_cell.length_c   1.000
_cell.angle_alpha   90.00
_cell.angle_beta   90.00
_cell.angle_gamma   90.00
#
_symmetry.space_group_name_H-M   'P 1'
#
loop_
_entity.id
_entity.type
_entity.pdbx_description
1 polymer ?
#
loop_
_entity_poly.entity_id
_entity_poly.type
_entity_poly.pdbx_seq_one_letter_code
_entity_poly.pdbx_strand_id
1 'polypeptide(L)'
;MLKVDALEFGYHSTRKILDAIKFDVSNGECVAILGNNGAGKSTMLKCLNKIIAPQHGKVLINDADVLKMKRLEIAKNTAYVAQKSEGSRITAYDAILLGRKPYIKLSPTNADYQIVDRIISSLNLQDMSLRLIDELSGGELQKVMIARALAQQPKVLLLDEPTSCLDLKNQLEVLKLVQTITKENNIAVIIVIHDLNLAIRYCDRFLFLKDNSIYCYGGVDVMTSENIEAVYQVPVIVESYHEQRVVIPLS
;
A
#
# COMPACT_ATOMS: atom_id res chain seq x y z
N MET A 1 -9.19 -8.11 -8.97
CA MET A 1 -9.40 -6.74 -9.46
C MET A 1 -10.10 -5.92 -8.39
N LEU A 2 -9.58 -4.75 -8.05
CA LEU A 2 -10.23 -3.75 -7.19
C LEU A 2 -10.90 -2.70 -8.07
N LYS A 3 -12.12 -2.29 -7.73
CA LYS A 3 -12.81 -1.15 -8.36
C LYS A 3 -13.32 -0.21 -7.26
N VAL A 4 -13.11 1.07 -7.44
CA VAL A 4 -13.61 2.14 -6.58
C VAL A 4 -14.52 3.02 -7.42
N ASP A 5 -15.73 3.28 -6.96
CA ASP A 5 -16.71 4.06 -7.70
C ASP A 5 -17.36 5.11 -6.80
N ALA A 6 -17.19 6.37 -7.17
CA ALA A 6 -17.74 7.55 -6.52
C ALA A 6 -17.54 7.57 -4.98
N LEU A 7 -16.33 7.21 -4.50
CA LEU A 7 -16.02 7.17 -3.06
C LEU A 7 -15.93 8.59 -2.50
N GLU A 8 -16.72 8.86 -1.45
CA GLU A 8 -16.73 10.15 -0.76
C GLU A 8 -16.52 9.98 0.74
N PHE A 9 -15.71 10.87 1.31
CA PHE A 9 -15.45 10.91 2.75
C PHE A 9 -15.10 12.30 3.25
N GLY A 10 -15.58 12.63 4.45
CA GLY A 10 -15.18 13.80 5.24
C GLY A 10 -15.28 13.50 6.73
N TYR A 11 -14.33 13.99 7.53
CA TYR A 11 -14.39 13.85 9.01
C TYR A 11 -15.52 14.66 9.62
N HIS A 12 -15.90 15.77 8.96
CA HIS A 12 -17.04 16.62 9.32
C HIS A 12 -17.92 16.81 8.10
N SER A 13 -19.19 17.06 8.32
CA SER A 13 -20.19 17.25 7.24
C SER A 13 -19.86 18.42 6.28
N THR A 14 -19.04 19.38 6.74
CA THR A 14 -18.72 20.60 5.98
C THR A 14 -17.43 20.51 5.15
N ARG A 15 -16.55 19.51 5.39
CA ARG A 15 -15.25 19.41 4.71
C ARG A 15 -15.04 18.02 4.14
N LYS A 16 -15.23 17.88 2.85
CA LYS A 16 -14.83 16.68 2.13
C LYS A 16 -13.30 16.53 2.13
N ILE A 17 -12.82 15.30 2.29
CA ILE A 17 -11.42 14.91 2.17
C ILE A 17 -11.24 14.06 0.90
N LEU A 18 -12.28 13.31 0.52
CA LEU A 18 -12.36 12.55 -0.72
C LEU A 18 -13.68 12.91 -1.38
N ASP A 19 -13.64 13.25 -2.66
CA ASP A 19 -14.81 13.63 -3.45
C ASP A 19 -14.83 12.84 -4.77
N ALA A 20 -15.88 12.06 -4.95
CA ALA A 20 -16.16 11.28 -6.18
C ALA A 20 -14.97 10.46 -6.71
N ILE A 21 -14.17 9.87 -5.81
CA ILE A 21 -12.98 9.07 -6.18
C ILE A 21 -13.39 7.85 -6.98
N LYS A 22 -12.81 7.70 -8.19
CA LYS A 22 -13.11 6.60 -9.11
C LYS A 22 -11.86 6.11 -9.83
N PHE A 23 -11.51 4.83 -9.61
CA PHE A 23 -10.38 4.15 -10.29
C PHE A 23 -10.52 2.64 -10.16
N ASP A 24 -9.68 1.91 -10.87
CA ASP A 24 -9.58 0.46 -10.79
C ASP A 24 -8.11 0.01 -10.72
N VAL A 25 -7.87 -1.16 -10.14
CA VAL A 25 -6.55 -1.80 -10.06
C VAL A 25 -6.69 -3.27 -10.43
N SER A 26 -5.88 -3.69 -11.40
CA SER A 26 -5.85 -5.09 -11.83
C SER A 26 -5.06 -5.95 -10.86
N ASN A 27 -5.28 -7.26 -10.89
CA ASN A 27 -4.40 -8.18 -10.18
C ASN A 27 -2.99 -8.14 -10.81
N GLY A 28 -1.97 -8.25 -9.97
CA GLY A 28 -0.58 -8.15 -10.43
C GLY A 28 -0.14 -6.72 -10.79
N GLU A 29 -0.93 -5.70 -10.45
CA GLU A 29 -0.66 -4.28 -10.72
C GLU A 29 -0.38 -3.52 -9.42
N CYS A 30 0.64 -2.64 -9.44
CA CYS A 30 0.97 -1.73 -8.35
C CYS A 30 0.62 -0.30 -8.74
N VAL A 31 -0.27 0.33 -7.97
CA VAL A 31 -0.70 1.73 -8.17
C VAL A 31 -0.08 2.61 -7.09
N ALA A 32 0.69 3.63 -7.51
CA ALA A 32 1.18 4.68 -6.62
C ALA A 32 0.12 5.77 -6.42
N ILE A 33 -0.18 6.11 -5.18
CA ILE A 33 -0.96 7.30 -4.83
C ILE A 33 0.02 8.44 -4.55
N LEU A 34 -0.06 9.49 -5.32
CA LEU A 34 0.79 10.68 -5.33
C LEU A 34 -0.01 11.93 -4.96
N GLY A 35 0.65 12.95 -4.42
CA GLY A 35 0.04 14.23 -4.07
C GLY A 35 0.61 14.82 -2.80
N ASN A 36 0.30 16.08 -2.55
CA ASN A 36 0.78 16.84 -1.39
C ASN A 36 0.35 16.23 -0.05
N ASN A 37 1.04 16.61 1.01
CA ASN A 37 0.63 16.25 2.37
C ASN A 37 -0.75 16.83 2.66
N GLY A 38 -1.61 16.01 3.29
CA GLY A 38 -2.99 16.42 3.55
C GLY A 38 -3.97 16.26 2.39
N ALA A 39 -3.56 15.79 1.21
CA ALA A 39 -4.43 15.54 0.05
C ALA A 39 -5.43 14.38 0.24
N GLY A 40 -5.36 13.64 1.36
CA GLY A 40 -6.28 12.54 1.64
C GLY A 40 -5.75 11.14 1.32
N LYS A 41 -4.48 10.97 0.97
CA LYS A 41 -3.88 9.68 0.55
C LYS A 41 -4.09 8.55 1.56
N SER A 42 -3.65 8.73 2.81
CA SER A 42 -3.84 7.74 3.89
C SER A 42 -5.31 7.56 4.27
N THR A 43 -6.12 8.63 4.18
CA THR A 43 -7.57 8.55 4.37
C THR A 43 -8.22 7.66 3.33
N MET A 44 -7.80 7.77 2.07
CA MET A 44 -8.28 6.91 0.99
C MET A 44 -7.95 5.44 1.28
N LEU A 45 -6.71 5.10 1.63
CA LEU A 45 -6.35 3.73 2.00
C LEU A 45 -7.21 3.19 3.15
N LYS A 46 -7.46 4.01 4.18
CA LYS A 46 -8.31 3.62 5.31
C LYS A 46 -9.77 3.41 4.92
N CYS A 47 -10.29 4.17 3.95
CA CYS A 47 -11.62 3.97 3.39
C CYS A 47 -11.69 2.68 2.57
N LEU A 48 -10.67 2.39 1.73
CA LEU A 48 -10.60 1.18 0.92
C LEU A 48 -10.62 -0.11 1.78
N ASN A 49 -10.02 -0.06 2.97
CA ASN A 49 -10.02 -1.17 3.93
C ASN A 49 -11.15 -1.08 4.97
N LYS A 50 -12.08 -0.13 4.82
CA LYS A 50 -13.18 0.12 5.78
C LYS A 50 -12.70 0.27 7.23
N ILE A 51 -11.47 0.73 7.47
CA ILE A 51 -11.01 1.21 8.77
C ILE A 51 -11.80 2.47 9.13
N ILE A 52 -12.03 3.32 8.14
CA ILE A 52 -12.93 4.46 8.20
C ILE A 52 -14.06 4.20 7.20
N ALA A 53 -15.31 4.34 7.64
CA ALA A 53 -16.46 4.14 6.76
C ALA A 53 -16.67 5.37 5.86
N PRO A 54 -16.61 5.24 4.53
CA PRO A 54 -16.94 6.32 3.61
C PRO A 54 -18.44 6.69 3.70
N GLN A 55 -18.77 7.91 3.33
CA GLN A 55 -20.14 8.42 3.36
C GLN A 55 -20.94 7.94 2.15
N HIS A 56 -20.28 7.90 0.97
CA HIS A 56 -20.88 7.46 -0.29
C HIS A 56 -19.88 6.64 -1.10
N GLY A 57 -20.38 5.96 -2.13
CA GLY A 57 -19.59 5.20 -3.09
C GLY A 57 -19.54 3.71 -2.81
N LYS A 58 -18.69 3.00 -3.59
CA LYS A 58 -18.50 1.56 -3.51
C LYS A 58 -17.01 1.21 -3.63
N VAL A 59 -16.62 0.17 -2.92
CA VAL A 59 -15.30 -0.48 -3.04
C VAL A 59 -15.53 -1.95 -3.32
N LEU A 60 -15.22 -2.39 -4.54
CA LEU A 60 -15.48 -3.76 -4.98
C LEU A 60 -14.16 -4.53 -5.12
N ILE A 61 -14.07 -5.71 -4.54
CA ILE A 61 -13.00 -6.68 -4.77
C ILE A 61 -13.63 -7.92 -5.41
N ASN A 62 -13.27 -8.20 -6.68
CA ASN A 62 -13.87 -9.27 -7.46
C ASN A 62 -15.42 -9.22 -7.38
N ASP A 63 -16.00 -8.05 -7.63
CA ASP A 63 -17.43 -7.71 -7.62
C ASP A 63 -18.12 -7.78 -6.24
N ALA A 64 -17.43 -8.16 -5.19
CA ALA A 64 -17.96 -8.14 -3.83
C ALA A 64 -17.69 -6.79 -3.14
N ASP A 65 -18.72 -6.15 -2.62
CA ASP A 65 -18.66 -4.83 -2.01
C ASP A 65 -18.05 -4.90 -0.59
N VAL A 66 -16.82 -4.41 -0.45
CA VAL A 66 -16.07 -4.37 0.82
C VAL A 66 -16.85 -3.61 1.91
N LEU A 67 -17.61 -2.58 1.54
CA LEU A 67 -18.34 -1.77 2.49
C LEU A 67 -19.52 -2.53 3.14
N LYS A 68 -19.95 -3.62 2.51
CA LYS A 68 -20.99 -4.52 3.03
C LYS A 68 -20.42 -5.73 3.77
N MET A 69 -19.12 -5.99 3.65
CA MET A 69 -18.46 -7.13 4.30
C MET A 69 -18.37 -6.95 5.82
N LYS A 70 -18.35 -8.06 6.55
CA LYS A 70 -17.96 -8.12 7.97
C LYS A 70 -16.44 -7.93 8.10
N ARG A 71 -15.97 -7.47 9.26
CA ARG A 71 -14.53 -7.23 9.51
C ARG A 71 -13.64 -8.43 9.18
N LEU A 72 -14.09 -9.64 9.50
CA LEU A 72 -13.35 -10.86 9.22
C LEU A 72 -13.20 -11.14 7.72
N GLU A 73 -14.25 -10.86 6.94
CA GLU A 73 -14.24 -11.01 5.49
C GLU A 73 -13.32 -9.97 4.84
N ILE A 74 -13.36 -8.74 5.33
CA ILE A 74 -12.44 -7.68 4.89
C ILE A 74 -10.99 -8.12 5.13
N ALA A 75 -10.68 -8.58 6.34
CA ALA A 75 -9.34 -9.04 6.70
C ALA A 75 -8.84 -10.26 5.90
N LYS A 76 -9.72 -11.02 5.27
CA LYS A 76 -9.36 -12.11 4.33
C LYS A 76 -9.19 -11.63 2.88
N ASN A 77 -9.62 -10.43 2.55
CA ASN A 77 -9.54 -9.89 1.19
C ASN A 77 -8.54 -8.74 1.07
N THR A 78 -8.35 -7.96 2.15
CA THR A 78 -7.46 -6.79 2.15
C THR A 78 -6.49 -6.86 3.32
N ALA A 79 -5.24 -6.49 3.08
CA ALA A 79 -4.27 -6.25 4.13
C ALA A 79 -3.80 -4.79 4.07
N TYR A 80 -3.58 -4.19 5.23
CA TYR A 80 -3.13 -2.82 5.38
C TYR A 80 -1.87 -2.74 6.23
N VAL A 81 -0.84 -2.11 5.69
CA VAL A 81 0.40 -1.80 6.39
C VAL A 81 0.42 -0.30 6.66
N ALA A 82 0.34 0.07 7.92
CA ALA A 82 0.36 1.47 8.35
C ALA A 82 1.78 2.05 8.30
N GLN A 83 1.88 3.36 8.17
CA GLN A 83 3.14 4.11 8.16
C GLN A 83 3.97 3.87 9.45
N LYS A 84 3.31 3.77 10.60
CA LYS A 84 3.96 3.48 11.88
C LYS A 84 3.40 2.20 12.46
N SER A 85 4.28 1.30 12.87
CA SER A 85 3.94 0.12 13.66
C SER A 85 4.35 0.38 15.10
N GLU A 86 3.44 0.18 16.04
CA GLU A 86 3.78 0.23 17.47
C GLU A 86 4.65 -0.97 17.83
N GLY A 87 5.72 -0.73 18.56
CA GLY A 87 6.61 -1.77 19.07
C GLY A 87 5.88 -2.63 20.08
N SER A 88 5.99 -3.93 19.92
CA SER A 88 5.56 -4.91 20.93
C SER A 88 6.69 -5.93 21.14
N ARG A 89 6.80 -6.49 22.34
CA ARG A 89 7.82 -7.48 22.65
C ARG A 89 7.40 -8.88 22.20
N ILE A 90 7.27 -9.06 20.90
CA ILE A 90 7.02 -10.34 20.24
C ILE A 90 8.10 -10.61 19.20
N THR A 91 8.31 -11.87 18.86
CA THR A 91 9.25 -12.24 17.81
C THR A 91 8.72 -11.81 16.42
N ALA A 92 9.61 -11.66 15.45
CA ALA A 92 9.21 -11.44 14.05
C ALA A 92 8.32 -12.60 13.55
N TYR A 93 8.61 -13.83 13.96
CA TYR A 93 7.78 -15.00 13.64
C TYR A 93 6.36 -14.83 14.16
N ASP A 94 6.20 -14.48 15.44
CA ASP A 94 4.88 -14.29 16.05
C ASP A 94 4.13 -13.12 15.42
N ALA A 95 4.85 -12.03 15.09
CA ALA A 95 4.28 -10.90 14.38
C ALA A 95 3.72 -11.30 13.01
N ILE A 96 4.43 -12.15 12.25
CA ILE A 96 3.95 -12.67 10.96
C ILE A 96 2.76 -13.63 11.19
N LEU A 97 2.83 -14.50 12.20
CA LEU A 97 1.75 -15.42 12.54
C LEU A 97 0.46 -14.69 12.92
N LEU A 98 0.54 -13.51 13.53
CA LEU A 98 -0.63 -12.65 13.78
C LEU A 98 -1.38 -12.30 12.49
N GLY A 99 -0.73 -12.28 11.33
CA GLY A 99 -1.38 -12.14 10.03
C GLY A 99 -2.39 -13.26 9.74
N ARG A 100 -2.25 -14.43 10.35
CA ARG A 100 -3.18 -15.55 10.21
C ARG A 100 -4.45 -15.43 11.07
N LYS A 101 -4.51 -14.42 11.97
CA LYS A 101 -5.64 -14.24 12.91
C LYS A 101 -7.03 -14.31 12.27
N PRO A 102 -7.28 -13.84 11.03
CA PRO A 102 -8.58 -13.99 10.37
C PRO A 102 -9.00 -15.45 10.10
N TYR A 103 -8.08 -16.40 10.18
CA TYR A 103 -8.32 -17.82 9.90
C TYR A 103 -8.29 -18.66 11.18
N ILE A 104 -7.65 -18.18 12.23
CA ILE A 104 -7.50 -18.89 13.53
C ILE A 104 -8.79 -18.75 14.34
N LYS A 105 -9.33 -19.88 14.80
CA LYS A 105 -10.50 -19.92 15.71
C LYS A 105 -10.08 -19.91 17.17
N LEU A 106 -9.40 -20.95 17.63
CA LEU A 106 -8.92 -21.11 19.02
C LEU A 106 -7.39 -21.02 19.09
N SER A 107 -6.70 -21.75 18.24
CA SER A 107 -5.24 -21.79 18.15
C SER A 107 -4.81 -21.92 16.68
N PRO A 108 -3.57 -21.51 16.34
CA PRO A 108 -3.00 -21.74 15.02
C PRO A 108 -2.95 -23.23 14.70
N THR A 109 -3.17 -23.58 13.45
CA THR A 109 -3.06 -24.94 12.91
C THR A 109 -1.70 -25.15 12.25
N ASN A 110 -1.32 -26.41 11.96
CA ASN A 110 -0.10 -26.72 11.19
C ASN A 110 -0.10 -26.01 9.81
N ALA A 111 -1.28 -25.84 9.18
CA ALA A 111 -1.38 -25.10 7.92
C ALA A 111 -1.02 -23.61 8.08
N ASP A 112 -1.37 -23.00 9.21
CA ASP A 112 -1.01 -21.61 9.50
C ASP A 112 0.50 -21.45 9.68
N TYR A 113 1.15 -22.36 10.41
CA TYR A 113 2.60 -22.39 10.58
C TYR A 113 3.31 -22.58 9.23
N GLN A 114 2.86 -23.51 8.39
CA GLN A 114 3.43 -23.73 7.05
C GLN A 114 3.31 -22.52 6.12
N ILE A 115 2.24 -21.72 6.26
CA ILE A 115 2.10 -20.47 5.51
C ILE A 115 3.14 -19.46 5.98
N VAL A 116 3.31 -19.31 7.30
CA VAL A 116 4.31 -18.40 7.89
C VAL A 116 5.72 -18.80 7.47
N ASP A 117 6.07 -20.08 7.56
CA ASP A 117 7.39 -20.60 7.19
C ASP A 117 7.71 -20.34 5.70
N ARG A 118 6.73 -20.54 4.81
CA ARG A 118 6.89 -20.23 3.39
C ARG A 118 7.12 -18.75 3.15
N ILE A 119 6.41 -17.87 3.84
CA ILE A 119 6.57 -16.41 3.70
C ILE A 119 7.96 -16.00 4.22
N ILE A 120 8.37 -16.47 5.39
CA ILE A 120 9.70 -16.22 5.96
C ILE A 120 10.78 -16.63 4.97
N SER A 121 10.64 -17.81 4.37
CA SER A 121 11.60 -18.34 3.38
C SER A 121 11.60 -17.51 2.09
N SER A 122 10.43 -17.18 1.56
CA SER A 122 10.32 -16.43 0.29
C SER A 122 10.85 -15.00 0.39
N LEU A 123 10.79 -14.41 1.59
CA LEU A 123 11.26 -13.04 1.83
C LEU A 123 12.65 -12.97 2.47
N ASN A 124 13.34 -14.11 2.64
CA ASN A 124 14.67 -14.23 3.27
C ASN A 124 14.71 -13.60 4.67
N LEU A 125 13.73 -13.93 5.52
CA LEU A 125 13.60 -13.39 6.89
C LEU A 125 14.06 -14.39 7.97
N GLN A 126 14.69 -15.51 7.61
CA GLN A 126 15.05 -16.59 8.54
C GLN A 126 15.91 -16.09 9.70
N ASP A 127 16.96 -15.32 9.40
CA ASP A 127 17.95 -14.85 10.38
C ASP A 127 17.36 -13.89 11.42
N MET A 128 16.24 -13.25 11.12
CA MET A 128 15.56 -12.32 12.02
C MET A 128 14.26 -12.88 12.64
N SER A 129 13.84 -14.08 12.21
CA SER A 129 12.54 -14.64 12.58
C SER A 129 12.32 -14.77 14.10
N LEU A 130 13.35 -15.09 14.85
CA LEU A 130 13.31 -15.23 16.31
C LEU A 130 13.70 -13.96 17.08
N ARG A 131 14.13 -12.88 16.40
CA ARG A 131 14.43 -11.59 17.04
C ARG A 131 13.14 -10.88 17.41
N LEU A 132 13.20 -10.09 18.47
CA LEU A 132 12.08 -9.24 18.88
C LEU A 132 11.90 -8.09 17.88
N ILE A 133 10.65 -7.72 17.55
CA ILE A 133 10.39 -6.68 16.54
C ILE A 133 10.84 -5.28 16.98
N ASP A 134 10.98 -5.01 18.28
CA ASP A 134 11.54 -3.77 18.83
C ASP A 134 13.09 -3.71 18.76
N GLU A 135 13.75 -4.82 18.42
CA GLU A 135 15.20 -4.91 18.19
C GLU A 135 15.57 -4.83 16.68
N LEU A 136 14.59 -4.80 15.80
CA LEU A 136 14.81 -4.75 14.35
C LEU A 136 15.10 -3.32 13.89
N SER A 137 15.97 -3.18 12.89
CA SER A 137 16.09 -1.93 12.15
C SER A 137 14.78 -1.56 11.45
N GLY A 138 14.60 -0.27 11.10
CA GLY A 138 13.39 0.17 10.42
C GLY A 138 13.09 -0.61 9.13
N GLY A 139 14.11 -0.92 8.34
CA GLY A 139 13.94 -1.70 7.10
C GLY A 139 13.59 -3.17 7.36
N GLU A 140 14.21 -3.80 8.38
CA GLU A 140 13.85 -5.17 8.79
C GLU A 140 12.42 -5.24 9.33
N LEU A 141 12.05 -4.30 10.20
CA LEU A 141 10.68 -4.20 10.72
C LEU A 141 9.67 -4.03 9.59
N GLN A 142 9.96 -3.17 8.61
CA GLN A 142 9.06 -2.96 7.48
C GLN A 142 8.85 -4.24 6.66
N LYS A 143 9.90 -5.01 6.41
CA LYS A 143 9.80 -6.32 5.74
C LYS A 143 8.94 -7.31 6.55
N VAL A 144 9.10 -7.34 7.88
CA VAL A 144 8.28 -8.17 8.78
C VAL A 144 6.81 -7.74 8.73
N MET A 145 6.51 -6.42 8.69
CA MET A 145 5.13 -5.93 8.59
C MET A 145 4.49 -6.29 7.25
N ILE A 146 5.24 -6.24 6.15
CA ILE A 146 4.78 -6.70 4.83
C ILE A 146 4.55 -8.22 4.86
N ALA A 147 5.47 -9.00 5.44
CA ALA A 147 5.31 -10.44 5.62
C ALA A 147 4.04 -10.80 6.42
N ARG A 148 3.78 -10.08 7.51
CA ARG A 148 2.54 -10.19 8.30
C ARG A 148 1.30 -9.93 7.45
N ALA A 149 1.33 -8.90 6.60
CA ALA A 149 0.23 -8.58 5.70
C ALA A 149 0.01 -9.69 4.67
N LEU A 150 1.08 -10.27 4.13
CA LEU A 150 1.01 -11.41 3.20
C LEU A 150 0.47 -12.69 3.85
N ALA A 151 0.74 -12.89 5.14
CA ALA A 151 0.21 -14.05 5.87
C ALA A 151 -1.33 -14.05 5.93
N GLN A 152 -1.99 -12.92 5.72
CA GLN A 152 -3.44 -12.85 5.52
C GLN A 152 -3.88 -13.41 4.16
N GLN A 153 -2.98 -13.66 3.22
CA GLN A 153 -3.28 -14.07 1.84
C GLN A 153 -4.29 -13.12 1.17
N PRO A 154 -4.02 -11.80 1.17
CA PRO A 154 -4.96 -10.81 0.68
C PRO A 154 -5.05 -10.82 -0.84
N LYS A 155 -6.18 -10.33 -1.37
CA LYS A 155 -6.33 -10.01 -2.80
C LYS A 155 -5.86 -8.59 -3.12
N VAL A 156 -5.91 -7.71 -2.11
CA VAL A 156 -5.47 -6.32 -2.20
C VAL A 156 -4.56 -6.00 -1.03
N LEU A 157 -3.36 -5.46 -1.32
CA LEU A 157 -2.40 -4.99 -0.33
C LEU A 157 -2.34 -3.45 -0.37
N LEU A 158 -2.56 -2.83 0.77
CA LEU A 158 -2.57 -1.38 0.94
C LEU A 158 -1.37 -0.97 1.79
N LEU A 159 -0.48 -0.15 1.25
CA LEU A 159 0.77 0.26 1.88
C LEU A 159 0.77 1.78 2.08
N ASP A 160 0.77 2.23 3.32
CA ASP A 160 0.76 3.65 3.68
C ASP A 160 2.19 4.11 3.99
N GLU A 161 2.85 4.74 3.03
CA GLU A 161 4.22 5.25 3.12
C GLU A 161 5.25 4.22 3.65
N PRO A 162 5.36 3.01 3.05
CA PRO A 162 6.18 1.94 3.59
C PRO A 162 7.69 2.22 3.54
N THR A 163 8.11 3.29 2.88
CA THR A 163 9.51 3.70 2.74
C THR A 163 9.88 4.92 3.58
N SER A 164 8.91 5.49 4.31
CA SER A 164 9.17 6.66 5.15
C SER A 164 10.17 6.30 6.26
N CYS A 165 11.09 7.22 6.54
CA CYS A 165 12.15 7.05 7.55
C CYS A 165 13.16 5.92 7.29
N LEU A 166 13.22 5.37 6.07
CA LEU A 166 14.23 4.40 5.67
C LEU A 166 15.35 5.08 4.88
N ASP A 167 16.57 4.57 5.03
CA ASP A 167 17.69 4.94 4.16
C ASP A 167 17.47 4.42 2.72
N LEU A 168 18.22 4.95 1.76
CA LEU A 168 18.06 4.64 0.34
C LEU A 168 18.12 3.12 0.06
N LYS A 169 19.06 2.40 0.68
CA LYS A 169 19.21 0.96 0.49
C LYS A 169 17.94 0.22 0.91
N ASN A 170 17.44 0.49 2.11
CA ASN A 170 16.25 -0.14 2.65
C ASN A 170 14.99 0.25 1.86
N GLN A 171 14.88 1.50 1.38
CA GLN A 171 13.78 1.91 0.49
C GLN A 171 13.73 1.07 -0.78
N LEU A 172 14.88 0.91 -1.47
CA LEU A 172 14.98 0.12 -2.70
C LEU A 172 14.64 -1.36 -2.45
N GLU A 173 15.13 -1.93 -1.34
CA GLU A 173 14.85 -3.32 -0.97
C GLU A 173 13.35 -3.56 -0.70
N VAL A 174 12.70 -2.65 0.05
CA VAL A 174 11.26 -2.73 0.35
C VAL A 174 10.42 -2.59 -0.92
N LEU A 175 10.74 -1.63 -1.80
CA LEU A 175 9.99 -1.44 -3.05
C LEU A 175 10.18 -2.60 -4.03
N LYS A 176 11.40 -3.13 -4.14
CA LYS A 176 11.66 -4.33 -4.93
C LYS A 176 10.87 -5.53 -4.39
N LEU A 177 10.82 -5.69 -3.06
CA LEU A 177 10.01 -6.71 -2.41
C LEU A 177 8.53 -6.55 -2.77
N VAL A 178 7.98 -5.34 -2.68
CA VAL A 178 6.58 -5.05 -3.05
C VAL A 178 6.32 -5.40 -4.51
N GLN A 179 7.22 -5.02 -5.42
CA GLN A 179 7.10 -5.33 -6.85
C GLN A 179 7.08 -6.86 -7.10
N THR A 180 8.00 -7.61 -6.49
CA THR A 180 8.06 -9.07 -6.57
C THR A 180 6.77 -9.70 -6.07
N ILE A 181 6.30 -9.31 -4.87
CA ILE A 181 5.06 -9.80 -4.28
C ILE A 181 3.86 -9.53 -5.20
N THR A 182 3.77 -8.33 -5.76
CA THR A 182 2.68 -7.93 -6.67
C THR A 182 2.57 -8.89 -7.85
N LYS A 183 3.70 -9.21 -8.47
CA LYS A 183 3.75 -10.04 -9.68
C LYS A 183 3.59 -11.53 -9.35
N GLU A 184 4.36 -12.06 -8.40
CA GLU A 184 4.38 -13.49 -8.08
C GLU A 184 3.09 -13.98 -7.43
N ASN A 185 2.49 -13.18 -6.55
CA ASN A 185 1.23 -13.55 -5.89
C ASN A 185 -0.02 -13.07 -6.66
N ASN A 186 0.15 -12.36 -7.77
CA ASN A 186 -0.93 -11.83 -8.62
C ASN A 186 -1.98 -11.05 -7.80
N ILE A 187 -1.52 -10.20 -6.88
CA ILE A 187 -2.37 -9.35 -6.03
C ILE A 187 -2.36 -7.90 -6.52
N ALA A 188 -3.45 -7.18 -6.27
CA ALA A 188 -3.51 -5.73 -6.49
C ALA A 188 -2.80 -5.02 -5.34
N VAL A 189 -1.89 -4.09 -5.65
CA VAL A 189 -1.18 -3.31 -4.63
C VAL A 189 -1.48 -1.82 -4.83
N ILE A 190 -1.79 -1.14 -3.73
CA ILE A 190 -1.89 0.33 -3.69
C ILE A 190 -0.90 0.84 -2.66
N ILE A 191 -0.02 1.72 -3.08
CA ILE A 191 1.05 2.26 -2.26
C ILE A 191 1.00 3.79 -2.22
N VAL A 192 1.04 4.39 -1.04
CA VAL A 192 1.34 5.81 -0.90
C VAL A 192 2.84 5.99 -0.87
N ILE A 193 3.37 6.80 -1.76
CA ILE A 193 4.81 7.06 -1.88
C ILE A 193 5.03 8.55 -2.18
N HIS A 194 6.11 9.12 -1.63
CA HIS A 194 6.42 10.56 -1.81
C HIS A 194 7.45 10.79 -2.91
N ASP A 195 8.37 9.87 -3.09
CA ASP A 195 9.43 9.98 -4.10
C ASP A 195 8.87 9.57 -5.48
N LEU A 196 8.80 10.55 -6.39
CA LEU A 196 8.28 10.37 -7.75
C LEU A 196 9.16 9.43 -8.58
N ASN A 197 10.49 9.49 -8.40
CA ASN A 197 11.41 8.63 -9.14
C ASN A 197 11.32 7.18 -8.68
N LEU A 198 11.15 6.96 -7.36
CA LEU A 198 10.89 5.63 -6.84
C LEU A 198 9.51 5.11 -7.29
N ALA A 199 8.49 5.97 -7.33
CA ALA A 199 7.19 5.59 -7.86
C ALA A 199 7.29 5.12 -9.31
N ILE A 200 7.93 5.90 -10.20
CA ILE A 200 8.13 5.58 -11.62
C ILE A 200 8.84 4.23 -11.79
N ARG A 201 9.82 3.95 -10.93
CA ARG A 201 10.65 2.74 -11.05
C ARG A 201 9.95 1.46 -10.60
N TYR A 202 9.04 1.53 -9.63
CA TYR A 202 8.50 0.35 -8.96
C TYR A 202 6.99 0.15 -9.09
N CYS A 203 6.26 1.15 -9.62
CA CYS A 203 4.82 1.06 -9.80
C CYS A 203 4.42 1.04 -11.27
N ASP A 204 3.28 0.44 -11.56
CA ASP A 204 2.75 0.28 -12.92
C ASP A 204 1.85 1.46 -13.32
N ARG A 205 1.11 2.04 -12.35
CA ARG A 205 0.18 3.17 -12.58
C ARG A 205 0.27 4.20 -11.47
N PHE A 206 -0.15 5.42 -11.80
CA PHE A 206 0.00 6.61 -10.95
C PHE A 206 -1.33 7.32 -10.81
N LEU A 207 -1.74 7.55 -9.56
CA LEU A 207 -2.95 8.25 -9.18
C LEU A 207 -2.55 9.53 -8.45
N PHE A 208 -2.76 10.68 -9.08
CA PHE A 208 -2.51 11.97 -8.45
C PHE A 208 -3.76 12.46 -7.73
N LEU A 209 -3.63 12.72 -6.43
CA LEU A 209 -4.66 13.38 -5.62
C LEU A 209 -4.37 14.87 -5.49
N LYS A 210 -5.37 15.69 -5.83
CA LYS A 210 -5.36 17.13 -5.65
C LYS A 210 -6.77 17.61 -5.30
N ASP A 211 -6.89 18.56 -4.40
CA ASP A 211 -8.15 19.20 -4.04
C ASP A 211 -9.29 18.20 -3.77
N ASN A 212 -8.97 17.14 -2.98
CA ASN A 212 -9.88 16.06 -2.57
C ASN A 212 -10.34 15.10 -3.69
N SER A 213 -9.88 15.27 -4.92
CA SER A 213 -10.28 14.48 -6.08
C SER A 213 -9.07 13.86 -6.80
N ILE A 214 -9.34 12.94 -7.72
CA ILE A 214 -8.31 12.44 -8.64
C ILE A 214 -8.08 13.51 -9.70
N TYR A 215 -6.87 14.07 -9.73
CA TYR A 215 -6.43 15.00 -10.75
C TYR A 215 -6.15 14.28 -12.08
N CYS A 216 -5.36 13.20 -12.02
CA CYS A 216 -5.17 12.31 -13.17
C CYS A 216 -4.84 10.88 -12.67
N TYR A 217 -5.09 9.89 -13.53
CA TYR A 217 -4.82 8.48 -13.29
C TYR A 217 -4.46 7.77 -14.59
N GLY A 218 -3.32 7.09 -14.62
CA GLY A 218 -2.84 6.42 -15.82
C GLY A 218 -1.54 5.65 -15.60
N GLY A 219 -0.94 5.19 -16.67
CA GLY A 219 0.40 4.60 -16.70
C GLY A 219 1.48 5.68 -16.60
N VAL A 220 2.67 5.37 -17.09
CA VAL A 220 3.81 6.32 -17.08
C VAL A 220 3.55 7.60 -17.91
N ASP A 221 2.58 7.56 -18.80
CA ASP A 221 2.14 8.68 -19.63
C ASP A 221 1.65 9.89 -18.82
N VAL A 222 1.03 9.67 -17.64
CA VAL A 222 0.57 10.76 -16.77
C VAL A 222 1.70 11.41 -15.94
N MET A 223 2.90 10.82 -15.93
CA MET A 223 4.08 11.38 -15.27
C MET A 223 4.73 12.45 -16.17
N THR A 224 4.09 13.63 -16.26
CA THR A 224 4.53 14.78 -17.03
C THR A 224 4.88 15.97 -16.14
N SER A 225 5.70 16.90 -16.64
CA SER A 225 6.01 18.14 -15.93
C SER A 225 4.74 18.89 -15.54
N GLU A 226 3.79 19.05 -16.47
CA GLU A 226 2.53 19.76 -16.25
C GLU A 226 1.70 19.14 -15.12
N ASN A 227 1.53 17.81 -15.10
CA ASN A 227 0.74 17.13 -14.07
C ASN A 227 1.42 17.23 -12.70
N ILE A 228 2.75 17.06 -12.65
CA ILE A 228 3.52 17.15 -11.41
C ILE A 228 3.50 18.57 -10.87
N GLU A 229 3.76 19.59 -11.72
CA GLU A 229 3.69 21.00 -11.34
C GLU A 229 2.29 21.40 -10.87
N ALA A 230 1.25 20.96 -11.57
CA ALA A 230 -0.13 21.23 -11.19
C ALA A 230 -0.45 20.71 -9.79
N VAL A 231 0.07 19.52 -9.40
CA VAL A 231 -0.24 18.89 -8.12
C VAL A 231 0.69 19.37 -7.01
N TYR A 232 2.00 19.43 -7.27
CA TYR A 232 3.00 19.72 -6.24
C TYR A 232 3.34 21.21 -6.12
N GLN A 233 2.95 22.03 -7.11
CA GLN A 233 3.23 23.48 -7.17
C GLN A 233 4.74 23.78 -7.15
N VAL A 234 5.54 22.90 -7.72
CA VAL A 234 6.99 23.01 -7.88
C VAL A 234 7.33 22.80 -9.36
N PRO A 235 8.07 23.71 -9.99
CA PRO A 235 8.51 23.50 -11.37
C PRO A 235 9.44 22.31 -11.47
N VAL A 236 9.18 21.43 -12.45
CA VAL A 236 9.97 20.22 -12.67
C VAL A 236 10.20 20.00 -14.17
N ILE A 237 11.27 19.29 -14.51
CA ILE A 237 11.47 18.70 -15.82
C ILE A 237 11.32 17.18 -15.69
N VAL A 238 10.62 16.57 -16.64
CA VAL A 238 10.54 15.11 -16.79
C VAL A 238 11.30 14.72 -18.04
N GLU A 239 12.43 14.05 -17.86
CA GLU A 239 13.30 13.58 -18.92
C GLU A 239 13.35 12.06 -18.99
N SER A 240 13.81 11.53 -20.13
CA SER A 240 14.09 10.10 -20.29
C SER A 240 15.59 9.85 -20.18
N TYR A 241 15.98 9.04 -19.19
CA TYR A 241 17.35 8.58 -19.01
C TYR A 241 17.40 7.06 -19.03
N HIS A 242 18.13 6.46 -19.96
CA HIS A 242 18.15 5.01 -20.18
C HIS A 242 16.75 4.37 -20.19
N GLU A 243 15.85 4.91 -21.03
CA GLU A 243 14.46 4.46 -21.22
C GLU A 243 13.55 4.59 -19.97
N GLN A 244 14.05 5.21 -18.90
CA GLN A 244 13.27 5.51 -17.71
C GLN A 244 13.00 7.01 -17.60
N ARG A 245 11.77 7.36 -17.22
CA ARG A 245 11.46 8.77 -16.90
C ARG A 245 12.09 9.14 -15.56
N VAL A 246 12.65 10.33 -15.51
CA VAL A 246 13.26 10.93 -14.31
C VAL A 246 12.67 12.31 -14.09
N VAL A 247 12.22 12.56 -12.88
CA VAL A 247 11.69 13.87 -12.45
C VAL A 247 12.80 14.64 -11.79
N ILE A 248 13.09 15.82 -12.33
CA ILE A 248 14.16 16.74 -11.86
C ILE A 248 13.48 18.02 -11.40
N PRO A 249 13.46 18.33 -10.08
CA PRO A 249 12.98 19.61 -9.59
C PRO A 249 13.86 20.75 -10.09
N LEU A 250 13.23 21.87 -10.50
CA LEU A 250 13.91 23.10 -10.84
C LEU A 250 13.95 24.00 -9.62
N SER A 251 15.13 24.52 -9.30
CA SER A 251 15.38 25.46 -8.18
C SER A 251 14.86 26.85 -8.51
#